data_c03ab9a16d84726914f24fb75208cff2
#
_entry.id   c03ab9a16d84726914f24fb75208cff2
#
_cell.length_a   1.000
_cell.length_b   1.000
_cell.length_c   1.000
_cell.angle_alpha   90.00
_cell.angle_beta   90.00
_cell.angle_gamma   90.00
#
_symmetry.space_group_name_H-M   'P 1'
#
loop_
_entity.id
_entity.type
_entity.pdbx_description
1 polymer ?
#
loop_
_entity_poly.entity_id
_entity_poly.type
_entity_poly.pdbx_seq_one_letter_code
_entity_poly.pdbx_strand_id
1 'polypeptide(L)'
;MVIQESSGLTASFAGLVIDERLREKEFGILDRLTRLGIEQRHPEQAASRRLVGKFYFRPPAGESWCDVILRLRSMLDTISLHYPGKRVLIVAHQVVVLCMRYVLENMDEETILAIDAEGDVANCAITEYSFELGKDGEGSLVLKKYNFVAPLEREGAPVTFTPDANVAAR
;
A
#
# COMPACT_ATOMS: atom_id res chain seq x y z
N MET A 1 10.34 -7.10 2.56
CA MET A 1 9.47 -8.31 2.67
C MET A 1 10.13 -9.29 3.62
N VAL A 2 9.42 -9.74 4.64
CA VAL A 2 9.92 -10.75 5.60
C VAL A 2 9.10 -12.01 5.40
N ILE A 3 9.75 -13.15 5.22
CA ILE A 3 9.10 -14.44 4.98
C ILE A 3 9.32 -15.35 6.18
N GLN A 4 8.25 -15.86 6.77
CA GLN A 4 8.30 -16.78 7.91
C GLN A 4 7.89 -18.19 7.47
N GLU A 5 8.70 -19.18 7.78
CA GLU A 5 8.31 -20.61 7.64
C GLU A 5 7.44 -21.05 8.82
N SER A 6 6.29 -21.66 8.52
CA SER A 6 5.38 -22.22 9.53
C SER A 6 5.83 -23.63 9.93
N SER A 7 6.82 -23.74 10.78
CA SER A 7 7.12 -25.00 11.50
C SER A 7 7.42 -24.68 12.95
N GLY A 8 6.40 -24.89 13.81
CA GLY A 8 6.52 -24.99 15.27
C GLY A 8 7.24 -23.86 15.99
N LEU A 9 6.53 -23.14 16.82
CA LEU A 9 6.88 -22.33 18.05
C LEU A 9 8.19 -21.54 18.17
N THR A 10 9.06 -21.53 17.18
CA THR A 10 10.20 -20.61 17.08
C THR A 10 10.12 -19.90 15.75
N ALA A 11 9.74 -18.60 15.79
CA ALA A 11 9.79 -17.74 14.63
C ALA A 11 11.25 -17.54 14.19
N SER A 12 11.78 -18.42 13.36
CA SER A 12 13.01 -18.12 12.65
C SER A 12 12.65 -17.24 11.46
N PHE A 13 13.10 -16.00 11.45
CA PHE A 13 13.01 -15.13 10.29
C PHE A 13 13.93 -15.71 9.20
N ALA A 14 13.36 -16.38 8.22
CA ALA A 14 14.09 -17.02 7.13
C ALA A 14 14.56 -16.02 6.05
N GLY A 15 15.00 -14.86 6.47
CA GLY A 15 15.65 -13.88 5.61
C GLY A 15 14.81 -12.63 5.32
N LEU A 16 15.47 -11.49 5.33
CA LEU A 16 14.96 -10.21 4.84
C LEU A 16 15.25 -10.12 3.33
N VAL A 17 14.21 -9.96 2.52
CA VAL A 17 14.35 -9.69 1.08
C VAL A 17 13.97 -8.23 0.84
N ILE A 18 14.88 -7.47 0.26
CA ILE A 18 14.60 -6.11 -0.21
C ILE A 18 14.07 -6.21 -1.64
N ASP A 19 12.93 -5.58 -1.89
CA ASP A 19 12.29 -5.57 -3.21
C ASP A 19 11.91 -4.14 -3.58
N GLU A 20 12.56 -3.61 -4.62
CA GLU A 20 12.36 -2.25 -5.12
C GLU A 20 10.91 -1.98 -5.55
N ARG A 21 10.17 -3.03 -5.88
CA ARG A 21 8.75 -2.91 -6.23
C ARG A 21 7.85 -2.55 -5.05
N LEU A 22 8.38 -2.59 -3.80
CA LEU A 22 7.66 -2.24 -2.57
C LEU A 22 7.99 -0.84 -2.05
N ARG A 23 8.83 -0.07 -2.76
CA ARG A 23 9.09 1.33 -2.40
C ARG A 23 7.81 2.17 -2.46
N GLU A 24 7.78 3.28 -1.74
CA GLU A 24 6.65 4.22 -1.83
C GLU A 24 6.51 4.76 -3.26
N LYS A 25 5.34 5.28 -3.56
CA LYS A 25 5.06 5.97 -4.82
C LYS A 25 6.02 7.15 -4.99
N GLU A 26 6.64 7.22 -6.16
CA GLU A 26 7.48 8.37 -6.52
C GLU A 26 6.62 9.61 -6.82
N PHE A 27 6.90 10.70 -6.11
CA PHE A 27 6.19 11.97 -6.32
C PHE A 27 6.92 12.90 -7.31
N GLY A 28 8.12 12.53 -7.76
CA GLY A 28 8.91 13.28 -8.73
C GLY A 28 9.14 14.72 -8.29
N ILE A 29 8.91 15.68 -9.18
CA ILE A 29 9.10 17.11 -8.88
C ILE A 29 8.16 17.64 -7.78
N LEU A 30 7.14 16.88 -7.39
CA LEU A 30 6.18 17.25 -6.34
C LEU A 30 6.56 16.70 -4.97
N ASP A 31 7.70 15.97 -4.87
CA ASP A 31 8.14 15.39 -3.60
C ASP A 31 8.30 16.45 -2.51
N ARG A 32 7.86 16.09 -1.29
CA ARG A 32 7.90 16.97 -0.11
C ARG A 32 7.13 18.30 -0.22
N LEU A 33 6.29 18.46 -1.22
CA LEU A 33 5.44 19.63 -1.34
C LEU A 33 4.08 19.38 -0.69
N THR A 34 3.59 20.38 0.04
CA THR A 34 2.18 20.42 0.47
C THR A 34 1.29 20.74 -0.73
N ARG A 35 -0.03 20.51 -0.60
CA ARG A 35 -0.98 20.93 -1.63
C ARG A 35 -0.84 22.39 -2.03
N LEU A 36 -0.73 23.28 -1.04
CA LEU A 36 -0.51 24.72 -1.27
C LEU A 36 0.83 24.95 -1.97
N GLY A 37 1.88 24.24 -1.59
CA GLY A 37 3.19 24.32 -2.22
C GLY A 37 3.15 23.88 -3.70
N ILE A 38 2.36 22.86 -4.03
CA ILE A 38 2.15 22.44 -5.41
C ILE A 38 1.39 23.50 -6.20
N GLU A 39 0.31 24.06 -5.65
CA GLU A 39 -0.49 25.11 -6.29
C GLU A 39 0.33 26.39 -6.56
N GLN A 40 1.27 26.70 -5.68
CA GLN A 40 2.13 27.90 -5.83
C GLN A 40 3.32 27.68 -6.77
N ARG A 41 3.98 26.52 -6.72
CA ARG A 41 5.21 26.26 -7.47
C ARG A 41 4.99 25.55 -8.80
N HIS A 42 3.92 24.76 -8.89
CA HIS A 42 3.59 23.93 -10.04
C HIS A 42 2.08 23.99 -10.35
N PRO A 43 1.52 25.18 -10.61
CA PRO A 43 0.08 25.34 -10.82
C PRO A 43 -0.44 24.52 -11.99
N GLU A 44 0.38 24.30 -13.03
CA GLU A 44 0.06 23.46 -14.17
C GLU A 44 -0.09 21.98 -13.75
N GLN A 45 0.70 21.49 -12.80
CA GLN A 45 0.60 20.13 -12.29
C GLN A 45 -0.65 19.98 -11.40
N ALA A 46 -0.96 20.99 -10.59
CA ALA A 46 -2.20 21.01 -9.82
C ALA A 46 -3.44 21.00 -10.73
N ALA A 47 -3.42 21.76 -11.83
CA ALA A 47 -4.50 21.77 -12.82
C ALA A 47 -4.61 20.40 -13.55
N SER A 48 -3.50 19.84 -13.99
CA SER A 48 -3.46 18.54 -14.63
C SER A 48 -4.02 17.44 -13.71
N ARG A 49 -3.62 17.42 -12.43
CA ARG A 49 -4.11 16.45 -11.45
C ARG A 49 -5.64 16.57 -11.24
N ARG A 50 -6.18 17.78 -11.22
CA ARG A 50 -7.65 18.00 -11.12
C ARG A 50 -8.39 17.47 -12.35
N LEU A 51 -7.81 17.62 -13.54
CA LEU A 51 -8.41 17.16 -14.80
C LEU A 51 -8.37 15.64 -14.95
N VAL A 52 -7.20 15.04 -14.67
CA VAL A 52 -6.93 13.61 -14.93
C VAL A 52 -7.40 12.72 -13.76
N GLY A 53 -7.49 13.29 -12.56
CA GLY A 53 -7.81 12.54 -11.34
C GLY A 53 -6.58 11.97 -10.63
N LYS A 54 -6.69 11.74 -9.33
CA LYS A 54 -5.61 11.25 -8.46
C LYS A 54 -5.03 9.91 -8.93
N PHE A 55 -5.87 9.01 -9.41
CA PHE A 55 -5.50 7.65 -9.80
C PHE A 55 -4.59 7.62 -11.03
N TYR A 56 -4.89 8.43 -12.04
CA TYR A 56 -4.18 8.44 -13.32
C TYR A 56 -3.08 9.49 -13.39
N PHE A 57 -3.14 10.51 -12.52
CA PHE A 57 -2.16 11.59 -12.56
C PHE A 57 -0.75 11.08 -12.26
N ARG A 58 0.17 11.32 -13.20
CA ARG A 58 1.61 11.05 -13.07
C ARG A 58 2.37 12.37 -13.06
N PRO A 59 2.97 12.76 -11.93
CA PRO A 59 3.84 13.93 -11.92
C PRO A 59 5.12 13.69 -12.74
N PRO A 60 5.75 14.72 -13.30
CA PRO A 60 7.05 14.57 -13.95
C PRO A 60 8.07 13.91 -13.03
N ALA A 61 8.80 12.93 -13.56
CA ALA A 61 9.73 12.07 -12.83
C ALA A 61 9.09 11.26 -11.67
N GLY A 62 7.77 11.07 -11.67
CA GLY A 62 7.05 10.32 -10.65
C GLY A 62 6.19 9.20 -11.21
N GLU A 63 5.39 8.60 -10.34
CA GLU A 63 4.48 7.50 -10.64
C GLU A 63 3.01 7.94 -10.51
N SER A 64 2.12 7.37 -11.32
CA SER A 64 0.67 7.31 -11.07
C SER A 64 0.35 6.12 -10.14
N TRP A 65 -0.90 5.98 -9.69
CA TRP A 65 -1.35 4.76 -9.01
C TRP A 65 -1.28 3.55 -9.96
N CYS A 66 -1.56 3.73 -11.25
CA CYS A 66 -1.44 2.66 -12.25
C CYS A 66 -0.02 2.10 -12.31
N ASP A 67 1.01 2.94 -12.22
CA ASP A 67 2.41 2.49 -12.24
C ASP A 67 2.74 1.66 -11.00
N VAL A 68 2.29 2.12 -9.82
CA VAL A 68 2.44 1.37 -8.56
C VAL A 68 1.73 0.03 -8.65
N ILE A 69 0.49 -0.01 -9.16
CA ILE A 69 -0.29 -1.24 -9.34
C ILE A 69 0.44 -2.22 -10.27
N LEU A 70 1.02 -1.76 -11.38
CA LEU A 70 1.77 -2.62 -12.29
C LEU A 70 2.95 -3.31 -11.61
N ARG A 71 3.78 -2.56 -10.86
CA ARG A 71 4.91 -3.16 -10.15
C ARG A 71 4.49 -4.08 -9.01
N LEU A 72 3.35 -3.78 -8.35
CA LEU A 72 2.81 -4.64 -7.30
C LEU A 72 2.22 -5.94 -7.85
N ARG A 73 1.56 -5.94 -9.02
CA ARG A 73 1.15 -7.19 -9.69
C ARG A 73 2.34 -8.10 -9.95
N SER A 74 3.43 -7.56 -10.50
CA SER A 74 4.68 -8.32 -10.72
C SER A 74 5.28 -8.83 -9.40
N MET A 75 5.20 -8.09 -8.31
CA MET A 75 5.67 -8.53 -7.00
C MET A 75 4.79 -9.65 -6.43
N LEU A 76 3.47 -9.54 -6.54
CA LEU A 76 2.52 -10.57 -6.10
C LEU A 76 2.70 -11.87 -6.90
N ASP A 77 2.94 -11.79 -8.20
CA ASP A 77 3.29 -12.96 -9.04
C ASP A 77 4.56 -13.65 -8.52
N THR A 78 5.58 -12.87 -8.16
CA THR A 78 6.82 -13.41 -7.57
C THR A 78 6.54 -14.13 -6.24
N ILE A 79 5.69 -13.55 -5.37
CA ILE A 79 5.31 -14.18 -4.10
C ILE A 79 4.55 -15.49 -4.36
N SER A 80 3.59 -15.48 -5.26
CA SER A 80 2.77 -16.66 -5.56
C SER A 80 3.58 -17.82 -6.12
N LEU A 81 4.61 -17.53 -6.92
CA LEU A 81 5.48 -18.52 -7.54
C LEU A 81 6.52 -19.09 -6.58
N HIS A 82 7.12 -18.25 -5.74
CA HIS A 82 8.29 -18.66 -4.95
C HIS A 82 7.97 -18.95 -3.48
N TYR A 83 6.79 -18.51 -2.99
CA TYR A 83 6.41 -18.67 -1.58
C TYR A 83 5.01 -19.28 -1.38
N PRO A 84 4.61 -20.30 -2.17
CA PRO A 84 3.30 -20.93 -2.00
C PRO A 84 3.15 -21.52 -0.61
N GLY A 85 2.01 -21.27 0.04
CA GLY A 85 1.70 -21.77 1.38
C GLY A 85 2.51 -21.13 2.52
N LYS A 86 3.36 -20.15 2.25
CA LYS A 86 4.14 -19.44 3.27
C LYS A 86 3.39 -18.24 3.81
N ARG A 87 3.69 -17.88 5.06
CA ARG A 87 3.28 -16.61 5.64
C ARG A 87 4.30 -15.54 5.25
N VAL A 88 3.83 -14.50 4.57
CA VAL A 88 4.66 -13.40 4.08
C VAL A 88 4.32 -12.14 4.86
N LEU A 89 5.32 -11.48 5.44
CA LEU A 89 5.19 -10.13 6.00
C LEU A 89 5.81 -9.13 5.04
N ILE A 90 5.02 -8.13 4.64
CA ILE A 90 5.45 -7.03 3.78
C ILE A 90 5.48 -5.76 4.63
N VAL A 91 6.61 -5.05 4.62
CA VAL A 91 6.72 -3.72 5.21
C VAL A 91 6.77 -2.72 4.05
N ALA A 92 5.82 -1.81 4.01
CA ALA A 92 5.64 -0.90 2.90
C ALA A 92 5.04 0.44 3.38
N HIS A 93 4.51 1.22 2.47
CA HIS A 93 4.00 2.56 2.67
C HIS A 93 2.52 2.66 2.31
N GLN A 94 1.91 3.81 2.60
CA GLN A 94 0.47 4.03 2.46
C GLN A 94 -0.08 3.72 1.06
N VAL A 95 0.49 4.32 0.01
CA VAL A 95 -0.03 4.12 -1.36
C VAL A 95 0.17 2.67 -1.80
N VAL A 96 1.27 2.04 -1.38
CA VAL A 96 1.53 0.60 -1.64
C VAL A 96 0.45 -0.27 -0.99
N VAL A 97 0.08 0.00 0.27
CA VAL A 97 -1.00 -0.75 0.97
C VAL A 97 -2.33 -0.59 0.23
N LEU A 98 -2.70 0.63 -0.15
CA LEU A 98 -3.95 0.90 -0.87
C LEU A 98 -3.97 0.23 -2.26
N CYS A 99 -2.87 0.34 -3.03
CA CYS A 99 -2.76 -0.30 -4.32
C CYS A 99 -2.73 -1.85 -4.22
N MET A 100 -2.18 -2.41 -3.14
CA MET A 100 -2.28 -3.85 -2.88
C MET A 100 -3.72 -4.27 -2.59
N ARG A 101 -4.46 -3.50 -1.80
CA ARG A 101 -5.89 -3.73 -1.58
C ARG A 101 -6.67 -3.73 -2.90
N TYR A 102 -6.43 -2.71 -3.74
CA TYR A 102 -7.02 -2.62 -5.06
C TYR A 102 -6.84 -3.91 -5.88
N VAL A 103 -5.61 -4.46 -5.88
CA VAL A 103 -5.30 -5.68 -6.64
C VAL A 103 -5.90 -6.93 -5.99
N LEU A 104 -5.72 -7.11 -4.67
CA LEU A 104 -6.10 -8.34 -3.97
C LEU A 104 -7.62 -8.49 -3.81
N GLU A 105 -8.32 -7.38 -3.64
CA GLU A 105 -9.78 -7.34 -3.46
C GLU A 105 -10.52 -7.09 -4.80
N ASN A 106 -9.78 -6.99 -5.91
CA ASN A 106 -10.32 -6.73 -7.25
C ASN A 106 -11.27 -5.53 -7.30
N MET A 107 -10.85 -4.43 -6.65
CA MET A 107 -11.63 -3.19 -6.56
C MET A 107 -11.63 -2.43 -7.88
N ASP A 108 -12.62 -1.57 -8.04
CA ASP A 108 -12.61 -0.50 -9.02
C ASP A 108 -11.92 0.77 -8.47
N GLU A 109 -11.73 1.74 -9.35
CA GLU A 109 -11.10 3.01 -9.03
C GLU A 109 -11.89 3.81 -8.00
N GLU A 110 -13.22 3.86 -8.14
CA GLU A 110 -14.10 4.62 -7.25
C GLU A 110 -14.01 4.10 -5.82
N THR A 111 -14.05 2.78 -5.65
CA THR A 111 -13.97 2.11 -4.35
C THR A 111 -12.66 2.42 -3.64
N ILE A 112 -11.52 2.27 -4.31
CA ILE A 112 -10.23 2.49 -3.64
C ILE A 112 -9.97 3.97 -3.34
N LEU A 113 -10.43 4.88 -4.18
CA LEU A 113 -10.35 6.31 -3.91
C LEU A 113 -11.28 6.75 -2.76
N ALA A 114 -12.44 6.10 -2.60
CA ALA A 114 -13.31 6.33 -1.45
C ALA A 114 -12.63 5.90 -0.14
N ILE A 115 -12.00 4.73 -0.11
CA ILE A 115 -11.23 4.25 1.04
C ILE A 115 -10.07 5.20 1.39
N ASP A 116 -9.35 5.68 0.38
CA ASP A 116 -8.27 6.66 0.56
C ASP A 116 -8.79 8.00 1.10
N ALA A 117 -10.00 8.40 0.74
CA ALA A 117 -10.62 9.62 1.23
C ALA A 117 -11.13 9.52 2.69
N GLU A 118 -11.39 8.31 3.21
CA GLU A 118 -11.80 8.09 4.60
C GLU A 118 -10.69 8.41 5.60
N GLY A 119 -9.42 8.24 5.21
CA GLY A 119 -8.27 8.56 6.05
C GLY A 119 -6.99 7.82 5.68
N ASP A 120 -5.92 8.22 6.33
CA ASP A 120 -4.60 7.63 6.08
C ASP A 120 -4.45 6.26 6.76
N VAL A 121 -3.59 5.44 6.18
CA VAL A 121 -3.09 4.22 6.84
C VAL A 121 -2.14 4.65 7.96
N ALA A 122 -2.47 4.31 9.20
CA ALA A 122 -1.65 4.67 10.35
C ALA A 122 -0.25 4.02 10.26
N ASN A 123 0.76 4.73 10.79
CA ASN A 123 2.10 4.18 10.85
C ASN A 123 2.11 2.88 11.68
N CYS A 124 2.81 1.86 11.20
CA CYS A 124 2.89 0.53 11.80
C CYS A 124 1.54 -0.20 11.93
N ALA A 125 0.51 0.25 11.23
CA ALA A 125 -0.75 -0.48 11.17
C ALA A 125 -0.60 -1.79 10.40
N ILE A 126 -1.42 -2.77 10.77
CA ILE A 126 -1.43 -4.10 10.16
C ILE A 126 -2.63 -4.23 9.23
N THR A 127 -2.37 -4.62 7.99
CA THR A 127 -3.37 -5.11 7.04
C THR A 127 -3.12 -6.60 6.81
N GLU A 128 -4.09 -7.45 7.12
CA GLU A 128 -3.95 -8.90 7.12
C GLU A 128 -4.92 -9.55 6.14
N TYR A 129 -4.38 -10.45 5.32
CA TYR A 129 -5.13 -11.33 4.44
C TYR A 129 -4.93 -12.80 4.83
N SER A 130 -5.98 -13.59 4.71
CA SER A 130 -5.95 -15.05 4.82
C SER A 130 -6.36 -15.67 3.50
N PHE A 131 -5.68 -16.76 3.11
CA PHE A 131 -6.13 -17.57 2.00
C PHE A 131 -7.30 -18.46 2.45
N GLU A 132 -8.41 -18.39 1.73
CA GLU A 132 -9.61 -19.17 2.00
C GLU A 132 -10.10 -19.86 0.72
N LEU A 133 -10.62 -21.07 0.88
CA LEU A 133 -11.28 -21.79 -0.20
C LEU A 133 -12.76 -21.40 -0.24
N GLY A 134 -13.21 -20.96 -1.39
CA GLY A 134 -14.62 -20.73 -1.67
C GLY A 134 -15.41 -22.05 -1.74
N LYS A 135 -16.74 -21.96 -1.75
CA LYS A 135 -17.62 -23.14 -1.89
C LYS A 135 -17.48 -23.83 -3.25
N ASP A 136 -16.97 -23.12 -4.24
CA ASP A 136 -16.63 -23.59 -5.59
C ASP A 136 -15.27 -24.30 -5.67
N GLY A 137 -14.52 -24.32 -4.57
CA GLY A 137 -13.17 -24.87 -4.51
C GLY A 137 -12.07 -23.91 -5.00
N GLU A 138 -12.43 -22.71 -5.45
CA GLU A 138 -11.45 -21.68 -5.79
C GLU A 138 -10.93 -21.00 -4.53
N GLY A 139 -9.63 -20.71 -4.51
CA GLY A 139 -8.98 -20.06 -3.38
C GLY A 139 -8.81 -18.57 -3.62
N SER A 140 -9.06 -17.77 -2.61
CA SER A 140 -8.85 -16.33 -2.65
C SER A 140 -8.21 -15.79 -1.38
N LEU A 141 -7.56 -14.61 -1.48
CA LEU A 141 -7.08 -13.87 -0.33
C LEU A 141 -8.21 -12.99 0.20
N VAL A 142 -8.64 -13.25 1.43
CA VAL A 142 -9.73 -12.55 2.11
C VAL A 142 -9.16 -11.60 3.14
N LEU A 143 -9.56 -10.33 3.10
CA LEU A 143 -9.17 -9.31 4.07
C LEU A 143 -9.68 -9.70 5.47
N LYS A 144 -8.80 -9.77 6.45
CA LYS A 144 -9.12 -10.04 7.86
C LYS A 144 -9.03 -8.81 8.74
N LYS A 145 -8.04 -7.96 8.48
CA LYS A 145 -7.85 -6.71 9.19
C LYS A 145 -7.36 -5.63 8.24
N TYR A 146 -7.85 -4.43 8.43
CA TYR A 146 -7.37 -3.25 7.75
C TYR A 146 -7.04 -2.16 8.74
N ASN A 147 -5.89 -1.51 8.56
CA ASN A 147 -5.45 -0.38 9.37
C ASN A 147 -5.51 -0.65 10.89
N PHE A 148 -5.12 -1.87 11.30
CA PHE A 148 -5.24 -2.35 12.65
C PHE A 148 -4.06 -1.93 13.51
N VAL A 149 -4.30 -1.12 14.55
CA VAL A 149 -3.29 -0.49 15.41
C VAL A 149 -3.29 -1.01 16.86
N ALA A 150 -4.20 -1.91 17.21
CA ALA A 150 -4.33 -2.38 18.60
C ALA A 150 -3.04 -2.95 19.24
N PRO A 151 -2.08 -3.56 18.51
CA PRO A 151 -0.78 -3.92 19.12
C PRO A 151 -0.01 -2.70 19.64
N LEU A 152 -0.04 -1.57 18.93
CA LEU A 152 0.60 -0.32 19.36
C LEU A 152 -0.07 0.27 20.59
N GLU A 153 -1.40 0.27 20.62
CA GLU A 153 -2.21 0.76 21.74
C GLU A 153 -1.94 -0.05 23.02
N ARG A 154 -1.82 -1.38 22.90
CA ARG A 154 -1.51 -2.27 24.03
C ARG A 154 -0.13 -2.03 24.64
N GLU A 155 0.83 -1.69 23.82
CA GLU A 155 2.20 -1.36 24.23
C GLU A 155 2.36 0.11 24.67
N GLY A 156 1.26 0.89 24.67
CA GLY A 156 1.31 2.32 25.00
C GLY A 156 2.08 3.16 24.00
N ALA A 157 2.32 2.64 22.80
CA ALA A 157 3.00 3.37 21.75
C ALA A 157 2.06 4.42 21.13
N PRO A 158 2.53 5.64 20.84
CA PRO A 158 1.69 6.64 20.19
C PRO A 158 1.30 6.20 18.79
N VAL A 159 0.01 6.17 18.50
CA VAL A 159 -0.51 5.97 17.15
C VAL A 159 -0.58 7.32 16.47
N THR A 160 0.18 7.48 15.39
CA THR A 160 0.21 8.73 14.64
C THR A 160 -0.93 8.73 13.62
N PHE A 161 -1.99 9.45 13.94
CA PHE A 161 -3.11 9.76 13.04
C PHE A 161 -2.94 11.12 12.35
N THR A 162 -1.86 11.84 12.67
CA THR A 162 -1.63 13.15 12.07
C THR A 162 -1.25 12.93 10.61
N PRO A 163 -2.01 13.50 9.67
CA PRO A 163 -1.65 13.45 8.27
C PRO A 163 -0.26 14.07 8.10
N ASP A 164 0.62 13.37 7.41
CA ASP A 164 1.88 13.94 6.99
C ASP A 164 1.61 15.25 6.27
N ALA A 165 2.33 16.31 6.65
CA ALA A 165 2.21 17.62 6.02
C ALA A 165 2.50 17.58 4.50
N ASN A 166 3.10 16.51 4.03
CA ASN A 166 3.40 16.24 2.63
C ASN A 166 2.17 15.69 1.89
N VAL A 167 1.34 16.59 1.40
CA VAL A 167 0.05 16.28 0.76
C VAL A 167 0.18 15.93 -0.74
N ALA A 168 1.36 15.66 -1.26
CA ALA A 168 1.51 15.15 -2.62
C ALA A 168 0.83 13.76 -2.80
N ALA A 169 0.68 13.02 -1.71
CA ALA A 169 -0.01 11.73 -1.69
C ALA A 169 -1.55 11.84 -1.63
N ARG A 170 -2.09 12.97 -1.18
CA ARG A 170 -3.53 13.21 -1.01
C ARG A 170 -4.20 13.83 -2.21
#